data_b1dbbbac9ecdac117fe8adfbeb2c77bd
#
_entry.id   b1dbbbac9ecdac117fe8adfbeb2c77bd
#
_cell.length_a   1.000
_cell.length_b   1.000
_cell.length_c   1.000
_cell.angle_alpha   90.00
_cell.angle_beta   90.00
_cell.angle_gamma   90.00
#
_symmetry.space_group_name_H-M   'P 1'
#
loop_
_entity.id
_entity.type
_entity.pdbx_description
1 polymer ?
#
loop_
_entity_poly.entity_id
_entity_poly.type
_entity_poly.pdbx_seq_one_letter_code
_entity_poly.pdbx_strand_id
1 'polypeptide(L)'
;MAASSPLKLDLVTPEDSSTLMGLWFAAFSDPGSRRLFPNTPGVRRWLEDAIYLDLLRRPFQRYLKVVDPESKGANGQPRVAAYAKWDLSTPEERGPRYPPWHDDMPRELCEAFVSRGENNRKRVMGNQKHIFELTRARVEVLDIVATHPDYQRQGAASMLVKWGCDLADAGGVDMYVSASKDGASLYAKFDFIDHSNAGQGTTSMVRRGRGRP
;
A
#
# COMPACT_ATOMS: atom_id res chain seq x y z
N MET A 1 -18.61 6.05 -27.59
CA MET A 1 -17.75 5.68 -26.44
C MET A 1 -17.07 6.94 -25.98
N ALA A 2 -17.37 7.44 -24.78
CA ALA A 2 -16.61 8.55 -24.22
C ALA A 2 -15.17 8.07 -24.00
N ALA A 3 -14.18 8.78 -24.54
CA ALA A 3 -12.79 8.55 -24.25
C ALA A 3 -12.64 8.73 -22.73
N SER A 4 -12.21 7.69 -22.02
CA SER A 4 -11.90 7.82 -20.59
C SER A 4 -10.80 8.88 -20.45
N SER A 5 -11.04 9.88 -19.63
CA SER A 5 -10.03 10.89 -19.30
C SER A 5 -8.73 10.20 -18.91
N PRO A 6 -7.57 10.65 -19.41
CA PRO A 6 -6.30 10.03 -19.05
C PRO A 6 -6.01 10.30 -17.58
N LEU A 7 -6.16 9.28 -16.74
CA LEU A 7 -5.74 9.31 -15.34
C LEU A 7 -4.27 9.74 -15.23
N LYS A 8 -3.93 10.53 -14.22
CA LYS A 8 -2.57 11.03 -13.99
C LYS A 8 -2.03 10.58 -12.66
N LEU A 9 -0.78 10.13 -12.66
CA LEU A 9 -0.01 9.84 -11.45
C LEU A 9 0.56 11.14 -10.88
N ASP A 10 0.46 11.32 -9.56
CA ASP A 10 0.95 12.49 -8.86
C ASP A 10 1.45 12.12 -7.46
N LEU A 11 2.24 13.01 -6.84
CA LEU A 11 2.68 12.88 -5.46
C LEU A 11 1.56 13.30 -4.51
N VAL A 12 1.48 12.60 -3.38
CA VAL A 12 0.60 12.98 -2.27
C VAL A 12 1.27 14.07 -1.45
N THR A 13 0.48 15.06 -1.03
CA THR A 13 0.90 16.10 -0.09
C THR A 13 0.16 15.96 1.25
N PRO A 14 0.62 16.59 2.34
CA PRO A 14 -0.07 16.52 3.63
C PRO A 14 -1.55 16.95 3.58
N GLU A 15 -1.91 17.88 2.69
CA GLU A 15 -3.27 18.37 2.48
C GLU A 15 -4.21 17.31 1.89
N ASP A 16 -3.65 16.27 1.29
CA ASP A 16 -4.42 15.12 0.75
C ASP A 16 -4.91 14.14 1.84
N SER A 17 -4.39 14.22 3.08
CA SER A 17 -4.59 13.20 4.12
C SER A 17 -6.06 12.85 4.36
N SER A 18 -6.92 13.87 4.44
CA SER A 18 -8.37 13.68 4.61
C SER A 18 -9.01 12.98 3.40
N THR A 19 -8.60 13.34 2.19
CA THR A 19 -9.07 12.69 0.95
C THR A 19 -8.64 11.23 0.90
N LEU A 20 -7.38 10.92 1.23
CA LEU A 20 -6.87 9.55 1.24
C LEU A 20 -7.53 8.70 2.31
N MET A 21 -7.78 9.25 3.51
CA MET A 21 -8.54 8.59 4.57
C MET A 21 -9.96 8.25 4.06
N GLY A 22 -10.65 9.19 3.45
CA GLY A 22 -11.97 8.97 2.87
C GLY A 22 -11.97 7.87 1.80
N LEU A 23 -10.97 7.88 0.90
CA LEU A 23 -10.79 6.88 -0.14
C LEU A 23 -10.49 5.50 0.46
N TRP A 24 -9.66 5.43 1.51
CA TRP A 24 -9.37 4.17 2.21
C TRP A 24 -10.66 3.52 2.71
N PHE A 25 -11.51 4.31 3.39
CA PHE A 25 -12.79 3.82 3.88
C PHE A 25 -13.78 3.47 2.75
N ALA A 26 -13.71 4.07 1.59
CA ALA A 26 -14.51 3.67 0.43
C ALA A 26 -14.01 2.35 -0.19
N ALA A 27 -12.69 2.19 -0.30
CA ALA A 27 -12.06 1.03 -0.94
C ALA A 27 -12.15 -0.24 -0.09
N PHE A 28 -11.94 -0.12 1.24
CA PHE A 28 -11.94 -1.25 2.19
C PHE A 28 -13.25 -1.27 2.98
N SER A 29 -14.36 -1.56 2.31
CA SER A 29 -15.71 -1.57 2.91
C SER A 29 -16.19 -2.95 3.35
N ASP A 30 -15.39 -4.01 3.11
CA ASP A 30 -15.74 -5.38 3.47
C ASP A 30 -15.80 -5.60 5.00
N PRO A 31 -16.56 -6.61 5.47
CA PRO A 31 -16.72 -6.86 6.91
C PRO A 31 -15.42 -7.15 7.65
N GLY A 32 -14.43 -7.78 7.00
CA GLY A 32 -13.14 -8.08 7.61
C GLY A 32 -12.35 -6.82 7.89
N SER A 33 -12.24 -5.92 6.91
CA SER A 33 -11.60 -4.62 7.06
C SER A 33 -12.32 -3.75 8.10
N ARG A 34 -13.66 -3.74 8.10
CA ARG A 34 -14.47 -2.98 9.07
C ARG A 34 -14.36 -3.52 10.49
N ARG A 35 -14.13 -4.80 10.67
CA ARG A 35 -13.89 -5.39 11.98
C ARG A 35 -12.58 -4.90 12.61
N LEU A 36 -11.52 -4.72 11.81
CA LEU A 36 -10.22 -4.20 12.27
C LEU A 36 -10.23 -2.67 12.39
N PHE A 37 -10.84 -1.99 11.42
CA PHE A 37 -10.88 -0.54 11.30
C PHE A 37 -12.34 -0.08 11.24
N PRO A 38 -13.03 0.03 12.39
CA PRO A 38 -14.41 0.51 12.44
C PRO A 38 -14.54 1.91 11.85
N ASN A 39 -15.63 2.16 11.11
CA ASN A 39 -15.87 3.45 10.47
C ASN A 39 -16.45 4.47 11.44
N THR A 40 -15.75 4.77 12.53
CA THR A 40 -16.11 5.79 13.52
C THR A 40 -15.37 7.11 13.27
N PRO A 41 -15.87 8.24 13.75
CA PRO A 41 -15.18 9.52 13.66
C PRO A 41 -13.75 9.47 14.26
N GLY A 42 -13.58 8.74 15.36
CA GLY A 42 -12.29 8.57 16.04
C GLY A 42 -11.28 7.82 15.18
N VAL A 43 -11.66 6.65 14.62
CA VAL A 43 -10.77 5.84 13.76
C VAL A 43 -10.48 6.55 12.44
N ARG A 44 -11.43 7.30 11.88
CA ARG A 44 -11.18 8.14 10.69
C ARG A 44 -10.11 9.19 10.97
N ARG A 45 -10.23 9.93 12.07
CA ARG A 45 -9.22 10.92 12.48
C ARG A 45 -7.87 10.28 12.73
N TRP A 46 -7.85 9.15 13.45
CA TRP A 46 -6.63 8.38 13.70
C TRP A 46 -5.90 7.98 12.39
N LEU A 47 -6.64 7.53 11.37
CA LEU A 47 -6.05 7.18 10.08
C LEU A 47 -5.56 8.42 9.31
N GLU A 48 -6.32 9.52 9.33
CA GLU A 48 -5.93 10.80 8.74
C GLU A 48 -4.64 11.32 9.36
N ASP A 49 -4.55 11.34 10.70
CA ASP A 49 -3.36 11.76 11.45
C ASP A 49 -2.16 10.84 11.14
N ALA A 50 -2.38 9.52 11.03
CA ALA A 50 -1.33 8.58 10.67
C ALA A 50 -0.75 8.86 9.27
N ILE A 51 -1.59 9.13 8.28
CA ILE A 51 -1.16 9.51 6.92
C ILE A 51 -0.39 10.83 6.96
N TYR A 52 -0.94 11.84 7.64
CA TYR A 52 -0.34 13.16 7.76
C TYR A 52 1.06 13.11 8.40
N LEU A 53 1.19 12.36 9.51
CA LEU A 53 2.47 12.18 10.20
C LEU A 53 3.50 11.39 9.39
N ASP A 54 3.06 10.39 8.64
CA ASP A 54 3.94 9.66 7.73
C ASP A 54 4.55 10.60 6.69
N LEU A 55 3.72 11.44 6.06
CA LEU A 55 4.16 12.41 5.05
C LEU A 55 5.14 13.44 5.59
N LEU A 56 4.98 13.86 6.84
CA LEU A 56 5.85 14.86 7.47
C LEU A 56 7.15 14.28 8.05
N ARG A 57 7.12 13.07 8.61
CA ARG A 57 8.18 12.58 9.49
C ARG A 57 8.89 11.32 8.98
N ARG A 58 8.36 10.67 7.94
CA ARG A 58 8.90 9.41 7.42
C ARG A 58 9.23 9.52 5.93
N PRO A 59 10.38 10.11 5.57
CA PRO A 59 10.75 10.35 4.16
C PRO A 59 10.91 9.06 3.34
N PHE A 60 11.07 7.91 4.00
CA PHE A 60 11.10 6.60 3.37
C PHE A 60 9.68 6.06 3.06
N GLN A 61 8.62 6.63 3.64
CA GLN A 61 7.25 6.33 3.24
C GLN A 61 6.89 7.17 2.02
N ARG A 62 6.66 6.50 0.90
CA ARG A 62 6.34 7.18 -0.36
C ARG A 62 4.86 6.99 -0.70
N TYR A 63 4.13 8.09 -0.68
CA TYR A 63 2.73 8.12 -1.06
C TYR A 63 2.56 8.67 -2.47
N LEU A 64 1.76 7.98 -3.27
CA LEU A 64 1.40 8.37 -4.64
C LEU A 64 -0.11 8.32 -4.80
N LYS A 65 -0.66 9.22 -5.58
CA LYS A 65 -2.07 9.25 -5.95
C LYS A 65 -2.23 9.19 -7.47
N VAL A 66 -3.35 8.64 -7.90
CA VAL A 66 -3.82 8.74 -9.28
C VAL A 66 -5.05 9.64 -9.26
N VAL A 67 -5.04 10.67 -10.07
CA VAL A 67 -6.11 11.67 -10.15
C VAL A 67 -6.81 11.62 -11.50
N ASP A 68 -8.10 11.92 -11.48
CA ASP A 68 -8.91 12.20 -12.67
C ASP A 68 -9.00 13.72 -12.83
N PRO A 69 -8.32 14.32 -13.82
CA PRO A 69 -8.30 15.76 -14.00
C PRO A 69 -9.64 16.36 -14.47
N GLU A 70 -10.51 15.54 -15.05
CA GLU A 70 -11.82 15.99 -15.57
C GLU A 70 -12.92 15.91 -14.50
N SER A 71 -12.68 15.17 -13.41
CA SER A 71 -13.62 15.05 -12.30
C SER A 71 -13.15 15.85 -11.10
N LYS A 72 -14.09 16.47 -10.37
CA LYS A 72 -13.80 17.23 -9.17
C LYS A 72 -14.15 16.45 -7.90
N GLY A 73 -13.23 16.45 -6.93
CA GLY A 73 -13.47 16.01 -5.58
C GLY A 73 -14.28 17.06 -4.77
N ALA A 74 -14.65 16.70 -3.55
CA ALA A 74 -15.41 17.58 -2.64
C ALA A 74 -14.66 18.88 -2.31
N ASN A 75 -13.34 18.88 -2.38
CA ASN A 75 -12.46 20.03 -2.16
C ASN A 75 -12.24 20.90 -3.43
N GLY A 76 -12.94 20.59 -4.54
CA GLY A 76 -12.78 21.30 -5.83
C GLY A 76 -11.52 20.95 -6.61
N GLN A 77 -10.62 20.16 -6.05
CA GLN A 77 -9.42 19.65 -6.73
C GLN A 77 -9.75 18.44 -7.63
N PRO A 78 -8.85 18.03 -8.55
CA PRO A 78 -9.02 16.79 -9.29
C PRO A 78 -9.33 15.61 -8.36
N ARG A 79 -10.31 14.78 -8.74
CA ARG A 79 -10.75 13.65 -7.91
C ARG A 79 -9.66 12.59 -7.81
N VAL A 80 -9.34 12.17 -6.59
CA VAL A 80 -8.38 11.07 -6.37
C VAL A 80 -9.07 9.74 -6.66
N ALA A 81 -8.59 9.04 -7.69
CA ALA A 81 -9.10 7.74 -8.14
C ALA A 81 -8.51 6.57 -7.35
N ALA A 82 -7.22 6.66 -6.99
CA ALA A 82 -6.51 5.65 -6.23
C ALA A 82 -5.29 6.25 -5.54
N TYR A 83 -4.77 5.57 -4.51
CA TYR A 83 -3.47 5.87 -3.94
C TYR A 83 -2.72 4.63 -3.52
N ALA A 84 -1.40 4.76 -3.38
CA ALA A 84 -0.52 3.74 -2.81
C ALA A 84 0.39 4.32 -1.74
N LYS A 85 0.72 3.51 -0.75
CA LYS A 85 1.79 3.74 0.22
C LYS A 85 2.87 2.70 0.00
N TRP A 86 4.08 3.15 -0.28
CA TRP A 86 5.29 2.36 -0.40
C TRP A 86 6.19 2.59 0.81
N ASP A 87 6.65 1.54 1.43
CA ASP A 87 7.69 1.57 2.46
C ASP A 87 9.04 1.25 1.81
N LEU A 88 9.88 2.27 1.68
CA LEU A 88 11.23 2.21 1.10
C LEU A 88 12.30 2.17 2.19
N SER A 89 11.92 1.92 3.45
CA SER A 89 12.83 1.90 4.59
C SER A 89 13.78 0.71 4.55
N THR A 90 14.97 0.91 5.10
CA THR A 90 15.79 -0.20 5.55
C THR A 90 15.15 -0.90 6.77
N PRO A 91 15.55 -2.13 7.12
CA PRO A 91 15.05 -2.79 8.33
C PRO A 91 15.24 -1.96 9.60
N GLU A 92 16.33 -1.18 9.68
CA GLU A 92 16.68 -0.33 10.83
C GLU A 92 15.79 0.91 10.93
N GLU A 93 15.37 1.48 9.78
CA GLU A 93 14.54 2.69 9.71
C GLU A 93 13.06 2.40 9.94
N ARG A 94 12.60 1.18 9.68
CA ARG A 94 11.19 0.85 9.49
C ARG A 94 10.27 1.23 10.67
N GLY A 95 10.62 0.91 11.88
CA GLY A 95 9.77 1.18 13.03
C GLY A 95 8.36 0.54 12.97
N PRO A 96 7.44 0.94 13.87
CA PRO A 96 6.05 0.45 13.86
C PRO A 96 5.30 0.91 12.61
N ARG A 97 4.54 -0.01 11.98
CA ARG A 97 3.73 0.28 10.78
C ARG A 97 2.62 1.29 11.05
N TYR A 98 2.02 1.24 12.23
CA TYR A 98 0.92 2.09 12.66
C TYR A 98 1.26 2.80 13.97
N PRO A 99 0.69 3.98 14.24
CA PRO A 99 0.74 4.59 15.56
C PRO A 99 -0.07 3.74 16.57
N PRO A 100 -0.04 4.06 17.86
CA PRO A 100 -0.88 3.40 18.86
C PRO A 100 -2.35 3.34 18.41
N TRP A 101 -3.00 2.19 18.63
CA TRP A 101 -4.38 1.95 18.19
C TRP A 101 -5.37 2.86 18.92
N HIS A 102 -6.37 3.34 18.20
CA HIS A 102 -7.49 4.07 18.77
C HIS A 102 -8.37 3.15 19.63
N ASP A 103 -9.02 3.69 20.67
CA ASP A 103 -9.83 2.90 21.61
C ASP A 103 -11.03 2.21 20.96
N ASP A 104 -11.59 2.77 19.89
CA ASP A 104 -12.65 2.13 19.09
C ASP A 104 -12.17 0.90 18.31
N MET A 105 -10.86 0.64 18.25
CA MET A 105 -10.29 -0.47 17.48
C MET A 105 -10.06 -1.70 18.37
N PRO A 106 -10.30 -2.92 17.85
CA PRO A 106 -10.01 -4.15 18.59
C PRO A 106 -8.51 -4.41 18.63
N ARG A 107 -7.83 -3.84 19.63
CA ARG A 107 -6.36 -3.83 19.76
C ARG A 107 -5.72 -5.18 19.48
N GLU A 108 -6.17 -6.24 20.17
CA GLU A 108 -5.59 -7.58 20.02
C GLU A 108 -5.70 -8.12 18.58
N LEU A 109 -6.82 -7.87 17.92
CA LEU A 109 -7.01 -8.28 16.51
C LEU A 109 -6.10 -7.49 15.57
N CYS A 110 -5.94 -6.19 15.81
CA CYS A 110 -5.07 -5.32 15.03
C CYS A 110 -3.59 -5.74 15.19
N GLU A 111 -3.14 -6.00 16.42
CA GLU A 111 -1.79 -6.51 16.70
C GLU A 111 -1.55 -7.87 16.06
N ALA A 112 -2.51 -8.79 16.15
CA ALA A 112 -2.43 -10.11 15.50
C ALA A 112 -2.36 -9.98 13.97
N PHE A 113 -3.13 -9.06 13.38
CA PHE A 113 -3.11 -8.79 11.94
C PHE A 113 -1.73 -8.29 11.48
N VAL A 114 -1.17 -7.28 12.16
CA VAL A 114 0.15 -6.72 11.84
C VAL A 114 1.24 -7.76 12.04
N SER A 115 1.25 -8.46 13.19
CA SER A 115 2.25 -9.49 13.49
C SER A 115 2.25 -10.62 12.46
N ARG A 116 1.06 -11.04 12.01
CA ARG A 116 0.93 -12.05 10.95
C ARG A 116 1.53 -11.57 9.64
N GLY A 117 1.25 -10.33 9.24
CA GLY A 117 1.82 -9.72 8.04
C GLY A 117 3.35 -9.68 8.09
N GLU A 118 3.92 -9.22 9.22
CA GLU A 118 5.36 -9.16 9.43
C GLU A 118 6.02 -10.55 9.44
N ASN A 119 5.39 -11.54 10.09
CA ASN A 119 5.89 -12.91 10.09
C ASN A 119 5.89 -13.52 8.68
N ASN A 120 4.83 -13.29 7.90
CA ASN A 120 4.76 -13.74 6.51
C ASN A 120 5.86 -13.08 5.67
N ARG A 121 6.05 -11.77 5.80
CA ARG A 121 7.12 -11.05 5.12
C ARG A 121 8.49 -11.60 5.50
N LYS A 122 8.78 -11.75 6.79
CA LYS A 122 10.05 -12.34 7.26
C LYS A 122 10.28 -13.75 6.74
N ARG A 123 9.25 -14.59 6.73
CA ARG A 123 9.32 -15.96 6.21
C ARG A 123 9.69 -15.97 4.73
N VAL A 124 9.02 -15.13 3.93
CA VAL A 124 9.17 -15.13 2.48
C VAL A 124 10.45 -14.40 2.03
N MET A 125 10.80 -13.30 2.70
CA MET A 125 11.95 -12.48 2.36
C MET A 125 13.20 -12.85 3.17
N GLY A 126 13.06 -13.42 4.38
CA GLY A 126 14.17 -13.72 5.30
C GLY A 126 15.07 -14.88 4.88
N ASN A 127 14.60 -15.81 4.05
CA ASN A 127 15.43 -16.89 3.48
C ASN A 127 16.50 -16.39 2.49
N GLN A 128 16.59 -15.08 2.28
CA GLN A 128 17.59 -14.41 1.44
C GLN A 128 18.76 -13.81 2.25
N LYS A 129 18.94 -14.21 3.52
CA LYS A 129 19.99 -13.69 4.42
C LYS A 129 21.40 -13.68 3.82
N HIS A 130 21.73 -14.62 2.94
CA HIS A 130 23.06 -14.67 2.29
C HIS A 130 23.30 -13.61 1.23
N ILE A 131 22.27 -12.91 0.77
CA ILE A 131 22.40 -11.80 -0.17
C ILE A 131 22.36 -10.46 0.56
N PHE A 132 21.76 -10.39 1.76
CA PHE A 132 21.62 -9.19 2.57
C PHE A 132 22.94 -8.67 3.18
N GLU A 133 23.91 -9.54 3.44
CA GLU A 133 25.19 -9.12 4.08
C GLU A 133 26.16 -8.45 3.11
N LEU A 134 26.05 -8.70 1.82
CA LEU A 134 26.99 -8.18 0.80
C LEU A 134 26.46 -6.97 0.01
N THR A 135 25.17 -6.76 0.01
CA THR A 135 24.55 -5.57 -0.58
C THR A 135 23.55 -5.01 0.42
N ARG A 136 23.50 -3.71 0.63
CA ARG A 136 22.44 -3.01 1.38
C ARG A 136 21.09 -3.17 0.63
N ALA A 137 20.61 -4.39 0.48
CA ALA A 137 19.45 -4.71 -0.32
C ALA A 137 18.20 -4.19 0.40
N ARG A 138 17.69 -3.05 -0.04
CA ARG A 138 16.37 -2.55 0.29
C ARG A 138 15.33 -3.55 -0.22
N VAL A 139 14.29 -3.77 0.54
CA VAL A 139 13.07 -4.45 0.08
C VAL A 139 11.98 -3.40 0.06
N GLU A 140 11.46 -3.11 -1.12
CA GLU A 140 10.31 -2.22 -1.22
C GLU A 140 9.04 -2.97 -0.84
N VAL A 141 8.32 -2.46 0.13
CA VAL A 141 7.06 -3.05 0.59
C VAL A 141 5.90 -2.16 0.15
N LEU A 142 5.01 -2.74 -0.64
CA LEU A 142 3.74 -2.10 -0.94
C LEU A 142 2.78 -2.33 0.23
N ASP A 143 2.63 -1.30 1.05
CA ASP A 143 1.81 -1.35 2.28
C ASP A 143 0.32 -1.21 1.99
N ILE A 144 -0.05 -0.31 1.09
CA ILE A 144 -1.45 0.00 0.75
C ILE A 144 -1.56 0.28 -0.74
N VAL A 145 -2.56 -0.31 -1.38
CA VAL A 145 -3.16 0.18 -2.62
C VAL A 145 -4.67 0.26 -2.40
N ALA A 146 -5.20 1.45 -2.51
CA ALA A 146 -6.64 1.70 -2.39
C ALA A 146 -7.14 2.36 -3.68
N THR A 147 -8.21 1.80 -4.26
CA THR A 147 -8.86 2.35 -5.45
C THR A 147 -10.32 2.63 -5.13
N HIS A 148 -10.74 3.87 -5.38
CA HIS A 148 -12.14 4.25 -5.20
C HIS A 148 -13.05 3.32 -6.04
N PRO A 149 -14.20 2.85 -5.52
CA PRO A 149 -15.10 1.93 -6.24
C PRO A 149 -15.43 2.40 -7.67
N ASP A 150 -15.69 3.69 -7.87
CA ASP A 150 -16.02 4.26 -9.20
C ASP A 150 -14.88 4.17 -10.22
N TYR A 151 -13.63 3.97 -9.76
CA TYR A 151 -12.44 3.92 -10.60
C TYR A 151 -11.80 2.53 -10.68
N GLN A 152 -12.47 1.53 -10.12
CA GLN A 152 -11.98 0.15 -10.23
C GLN A 152 -11.98 -0.33 -11.68
N ARG A 153 -11.01 -1.20 -12.03
CA ARG A 153 -10.85 -1.79 -13.37
C ARG A 153 -10.53 -0.79 -14.49
N GLN A 154 -10.19 0.45 -14.14
CA GLN A 154 -9.80 1.52 -15.09
C GLN A 154 -8.28 1.77 -15.14
N GLY A 155 -7.47 0.91 -14.55
CA GLY A 155 -6.01 0.97 -14.62
C GLY A 155 -5.33 1.80 -13.53
N ALA A 156 -6.05 2.52 -12.66
CA ALA A 156 -5.46 3.38 -11.63
C ALA A 156 -4.47 2.62 -10.71
N ALA A 157 -4.87 1.47 -10.18
CA ALA A 157 -3.97 0.64 -9.36
C ALA A 157 -2.75 0.14 -10.15
N SER A 158 -2.90 -0.17 -11.44
CA SER A 158 -1.79 -0.60 -12.30
C SER A 158 -0.73 0.49 -12.46
N MET A 159 -1.13 1.77 -12.55
CA MET A 159 -0.19 2.90 -12.61
C MET A 159 0.65 2.99 -11.33
N LEU A 160 0.02 2.81 -10.16
CA LEU A 160 0.68 2.84 -8.86
C LEU A 160 1.68 1.67 -8.70
N VAL A 161 1.26 0.45 -9.07
CA VAL A 161 2.13 -0.73 -9.00
C VAL A 161 3.29 -0.62 -9.99
N LYS A 162 3.02 -0.14 -11.21
CA LYS A 162 4.07 0.07 -12.22
C LYS A 162 5.15 1.02 -11.74
N TRP A 163 4.78 2.12 -11.10
CA TRP A 163 5.76 3.07 -10.56
C TRP A 163 6.74 2.41 -9.59
N GLY A 164 6.24 1.61 -8.64
CA GLY A 164 7.12 0.88 -7.71
C GLY A 164 7.97 -0.17 -8.42
N CYS A 165 7.42 -0.88 -9.42
CA CYS A 165 8.19 -1.84 -10.22
C CYS A 165 9.33 -1.16 -10.98
N ASP A 166 9.09 0.00 -11.58
CA ASP A 166 10.13 0.77 -12.29
C ASP A 166 11.23 1.24 -11.33
N LEU A 167 10.86 1.69 -10.12
CA LEU A 167 11.81 2.08 -9.08
C LEU A 167 12.65 0.89 -8.60
N ALA A 168 12.00 -0.24 -8.31
CA ALA A 168 12.65 -1.46 -7.87
C ALA A 168 13.62 -2.01 -8.93
N ASP A 169 13.24 -1.98 -10.20
CA ASP A 169 14.08 -2.41 -11.32
C ASP A 169 15.33 -1.51 -11.46
N ALA A 170 15.15 -0.19 -11.35
CA ALA A 170 16.27 0.76 -11.38
C ALA A 170 17.26 0.54 -10.21
N GLY A 171 16.76 0.10 -9.06
CA GLY A 171 17.57 -0.18 -7.87
C GLY A 171 18.07 -1.63 -7.75
N GLY A 172 17.62 -2.55 -8.61
CA GLY A 172 17.89 -3.98 -8.48
C GLY A 172 17.32 -4.59 -7.19
N VAL A 173 16.17 -4.05 -6.72
CA VAL A 173 15.58 -4.32 -5.40
C VAL A 173 14.38 -5.27 -5.53
N ASP A 174 14.27 -6.22 -4.61
CA ASP A 174 13.10 -7.11 -4.54
C ASP A 174 11.91 -6.39 -3.90
N MET A 175 10.70 -6.79 -4.27
CA MET A 175 9.45 -6.22 -3.78
C MET A 175 8.61 -7.26 -3.07
N TYR A 176 7.91 -6.85 -2.02
CA TYR A 176 6.96 -7.67 -1.30
C TYR A 176 5.60 -6.97 -1.21
N VAL A 177 4.53 -7.74 -1.34
CA VAL A 177 3.16 -7.30 -1.07
C VAL A 177 2.37 -8.40 -0.35
N SER A 178 1.55 -7.99 0.62
CA SER A 178 0.50 -8.83 1.20
C SER A 178 -0.83 -8.45 0.54
N ALA A 179 -1.19 -9.17 -0.51
CA ALA A 179 -2.38 -8.88 -1.31
C ALA A 179 -3.64 -9.52 -0.71
N SER A 180 -4.80 -8.89 -0.93
CA SER A 180 -6.07 -9.60 -0.83
C SER A 180 -6.17 -10.64 -1.95
N LYS A 181 -7.04 -11.65 -1.79
CA LYS A 181 -7.25 -12.65 -2.83
C LYS A 181 -7.70 -12.03 -4.15
N ASP A 182 -8.57 -11.02 -4.08
CA ASP A 182 -9.05 -10.30 -5.26
C ASP A 182 -7.97 -9.43 -5.90
N GLY A 183 -7.07 -8.87 -5.07
CA GLY A 183 -5.95 -8.03 -5.52
C GLY A 183 -4.80 -8.80 -6.14
N ALA A 184 -4.64 -10.11 -5.85
CA ALA A 184 -3.51 -10.90 -6.30
C ALA A 184 -3.34 -10.91 -7.83
N SER A 185 -4.46 -10.93 -8.57
CA SER A 185 -4.46 -10.88 -10.04
C SER A 185 -3.85 -9.59 -10.62
N LEU A 186 -3.89 -8.48 -9.90
CA LEU A 186 -3.23 -7.25 -10.29
C LEU A 186 -1.71 -7.43 -10.26
N TYR A 187 -1.19 -7.94 -9.15
CA TYR A 187 0.26 -8.09 -8.95
C TYR A 187 0.88 -9.14 -9.87
N ALA A 188 0.15 -10.21 -10.16
CA ALA A 188 0.60 -11.22 -11.13
C ALA A 188 0.91 -10.64 -12.52
N LYS A 189 0.23 -9.55 -12.95
CA LYS A 189 0.52 -8.83 -14.21
C LYS A 189 1.88 -8.11 -14.22
N PHE A 190 2.47 -7.92 -13.04
CA PHE A 190 3.76 -7.28 -12.82
C PHE A 190 4.84 -8.26 -12.33
N ASP A 191 4.71 -9.55 -12.67
CA ASP A 191 5.66 -10.62 -12.34
C ASP A 191 5.82 -10.90 -10.83
N PHE A 192 4.83 -10.53 -10.01
CA PHE A 192 4.81 -10.99 -8.63
C PHE A 192 4.36 -12.45 -8.57
N ILE A 193 5.12 -13.25 -7.84
CA ILE A 193 4.91 -14.68 -7.64
C ILE A 193 4.34 -14.90 -6.24
N ASP A 194 3.33 -15.77 -6.14
CA ASP A 194 2.70 -16.15 -4.87
C ASP A 194 3.60 -17.13 -4.08
N HIS A 195 3.90 -16.77 -2.85
CA HIS A 195 4.65 -17.55 -1.86
C HIS A 195 3.81 -17.85 -0.61
N SER A 196 2.49 -17.85 -0.73
CA SER A 196 1.59 -18.11 0.38
C SER A 196 1.63 -19.58 0.81
N ASN A 197 1.40 -19.80 2.11
CA ASN A 197 1.07 -21.12 2.61
C ASN A 197 -0.44 -21.39 2.46
N ALA A 198 -0.82 -22.68 2.38
CA ALA A 198 -2.22 -23.09 2.39
C ALA A 198 -2.96 -22.51 3.61
N GLY A 199 -4.17 -22.00 3.41
CA GLY A 199 -5.02 -21.47 4.47
C GLY A 199 -4.74 -20.02 4.90
N GLN A 200 -3.80 -19.31 4.26
CA GLN A 200 -3.60 -17.89 4.52
C GLN A 200 -4.79 -17.06 4.02
N GLY A 201 -5.21 -16.07 4.81
CA GLY A 201 -6.28 -15.13 4.46
C GLY A 201 -5.86 -14.09 3.41
N THR A 202 -4.54 -13.82 3.29
CA THR A 202 -3.93 -12.93 2.31
C THR A 202 -2.88 -13.68 1.50
N THR A 203 -2.55 -13.16 0.32
CA THR A 203 -1.55 -13.73 -0.58
C THR A 203 -0.22 -13.00 -0.40
N SER A 204 0.83 -13.73 0.00
CA SER A 204 2.20 -13.18 0.12
C SER A 204 2.89 -13.26 -1.23
N MET A 205 3.08 -12.14 -1.89
CA MET A 205 3.64 -12.13 -3.24
C MET A 205 4.98 -11.38 -3.28
N VAL A 206 5.90 -11.91 -4.08
CA VAL A 206 7.26 -11.35 -4.27
C VAL A 206 7.53 -11.14 -5.75
N ARG A 207 8.15 -10.02 -6.07
CA ARG A 207 8.73 -9.72 -7.36
C ARG A 207 10.24 -9.49 -7.20
N ARG A 208 11.02 -10.10 -8.06
CA ARG A 208 12.47 -9.87 -8.11
C ARG A 208 12.79 -8.63 -8.91
N GLY A 209 13.67 -7.78 -8.37
CA GLY A 209 14.20 -6.64 -9.11
C GLY A 209 14.96 -7.11 -10.36
N ARG A 210 14.70 -6.46 -11.50
CA ARG A 210 15.43 -6.69 -12.74
C ARG A 210 16.70 -5.81 -12.70
N GLY A 211 17.85 -6.36 -13.06
CA GLY A 211 19.11 -5.59 -13.09
C GLY A 211 20.16 -6.03 -12.07
N ARG A 212 19.96 -7.16 -11.39
CA ARG A 212 21.08 -7.85 -10.73
C ARG A 212 21.94 -8.52 -11.79
N PRO A 213 23.28 -8.26 -11.80
CA PRO A 213 24.23 -9.01 -12.59
C PRO A 213 24.25 -10.48 -12.18
#